data_4c93bda621b8f876a13d534c68ffb417
#
_entry.id   4c93bda621b8f876a13d534c68ffb417
#
_cell.length_a   1.000
_cell.length_b   1.000
_cell.length_c   1.000
_cell.angle_alpha   90.00
_cell.angle_beta   90.00
_cell.angle_gamma   90.00
#
_symmetry.space_group_name_H-M   'P 1'
#
loop_
_entity.id
_entity.type
_entity.pdbx_description
1 polymer ?
#
loop_
_entity_poly.entity_id
_entity_poly.type
_entity_poly.pdbx_seq_one_letter_code
_entity_poly.pdbx_strand_id
1 'polypeptide(L)'
;MHILMMILVTFFAGMGAGLGTGFAGMSAAAVISPMLITFLGMEPYMAVGIALSSDVLASAISAYTYGKNKNLDVKNGIIMMISVLLFTVVGSYVSSLVPSTTMGNFSVFMTFLLGIKFIVKPVMTTKEAMERVSAKKRVIQSIVCGVMIGFICGFVGAGGGMMMLLILTSVLGYELKTAVGTSVFIMTFTAFTGAVSHFAIGGMPDWTVWILCVLFTLLWARIAAVFANKATPKTLNRVTGVILVILGIVVMSFSMSTK
;
A
#
# COMPACT_ATOMS: atom_id res chain seq x y z
N MET A 1 -29.52 9.93 9.02
CA MET A 1 -29.14 8.94 8.00
C MET A 1 -27.72 9.19 7.48
N HIS A 2 -27.34 10.42 7.18
CA HIS A 2 -25.98 10.75 6.68
C HIS A 2 -24.83 10.39 7.62
N ILE A 3 -24.93 10.68 8.92
CA ILE A 3 -23.84 10.41 9.89
C ILE A 3 -23.59 8.91 10.05
N LEU A 4 -24.63 8.09 10.17
CA LEU A 4 -24.48 6.64 10.28
C LEU A 4 -23.83 6.04 9.04
N MET A 5 -24.26 6.47 7.85
CA MET A 5 -23.67 6.04 6.58
C MET A 5 -22.18 6.43 6.49
N MET A 6 -21.84 7.65 6.89
CA MET A 6 -20.46 8.13 6.94
C MET A 6 -19.59 7.26 7.86
N ILE A 7 -20.07 6.97 9.09
CA ILE A 7 -19.36 6.11 10.04
C ILE A 7 -19.18 4.69 9.47
N LEU A 8 -20.22 4.09 8.88
CA LEU A 8 -20.14 2.75 8.29
C LEU A 8 -19.17 2.72 7.13
N VAL A 9 -19.26 3.67 6.21
CA VAL A 9 -18.36 3.71 5.03
C VAL A 9 -16.91 3.90 5.48
N THR A 10 -16.63 4.85 6.37
CA THR A 10 -15.27 5.08 6.87
C THR A 10 -14.73 3.91 7.68
N PHE A 11 -15.59 3.21 8.44
CA PHE A 11 -15.21 2.02 9.18
C PHE A 11 -14.78 0.89 8.24
N PHE A 12 -15.63 0.53 7.25
CA PHE A 12 -15.29 -0.54 6.32
C PHE A 12 -14.12 -0.18 5.39
N ALA A 13 -14.05 1.08 4.95
CA ALA A 13 -12.92 1.58 4.18
C ALA A 13 -11.62 1.52 4.98
N GLY A 14 -11.64 1.99 6.22
CA GLY A 14 -10.50 1.94 7.13
C GLY A 14 -10.11 0.52 7.51
N MET A 15 -11.08 -0.38 7.71
CA MET A 15 -10.84 -1.79 7.97
C MET A 15 -10.12 -2.46 6.79
N GLY A 16 -10.67 -2.34 5.58
CA GLY A 16 -10.07 -2.92 4.38
C GLY A 16 -8.68 -2.36 4.10
N ALA A 17 -8.53 -1.04 4.17
CA ALA A 17 -7.26 -0.36 3.98
C ALA A 17 -6.22 -0.76 5.05
N GLY A 18 -6.59 -0.75 6.32
CA GLY A 18 -5.70 -1.10 7.43
C GLY A 18 -5.25 -2.56 7.36
N LEU A 19 -6.16 -3.49 7.07
CA LEU A 19 -5.81 -4.90 6.85
C LEU A 19 -4.86 -5.05 5.66
N GLY A 20 -5.14 -4.38 4.54
CA GLY A 20 -4.27 -4.39 3.36
C GLY A 20 -2.88 -3.82 3.65
N THR A 21 -2.79 -2.70 4.35
CA THR A 21 -1.52 -2.08 4.76
C THR A 21 -0.76 -3.00 5.71
N GLY A 22 -1.40 -3.51 6.76
CA GLY A 22 -0.74 -4.29 7.80
C GLY A 22 -0.31 -5.68 7.37
N PHE A 23 -1.06 -6.37 6.50
CA PHE A 23 -0.71 -7.71 6.01
C PHE A 23 0.10 -7.71 4.72
N ALA A 24 -0.16 -6.76 3.82
CA ALA A 24 0.38 -6.78 2.47
C ALA A 24 1.23 -5.55 2.14
N GLY A 25 1.34 -4.56 3.02
CA GLY A 25 2.00 -3.31 2.69
C GLY A 25 1.32 -2.59 1.51
N MET A 26 0.00 -2.69 1.43
CA MET A 26 -0.81 -2.06 0.38
C MET A 26 -1.13 -0.63 0.77
N SER A 27 -1.18 0.28 -0.20
CA SER A 27 -1.61 1.66 0.06
C SER A 27 -3.09 1.73 0.42
N ALA A 28 -3.41 2.48 1.46
CA ALA A 28 -4.79 2.74 1.89
C ALA A 28 -5.62 3.44 0.80
N ALA A 29 -4.97 4.19 -0.07
CA ALA A 29 -5.63 4.88 -1.18
C ALA A 29 -6.36 3.93 -2.14
N ALA A 30 -5.88 2.70 -2.28
CA ALA A 30 -6.52 1.70 -3.15
C ALA A 30 -7.92 1.27 -2.67
N VAL A 31 -8.23 1.43 -1.39
CA VAL A 31 -9.52 1.05 -0.79
C VAL A 31 -10.34 2.26 -0.37
N ILE A 32 -9.74 3.20 0.36
CA ILE A 32 -10.45 4.36 0.92
C ILE A 32 -10.98 5.24 -0.20
N SER A 33 -10.17 5.60 -1.20
CA SER A 33 -10.59 6.53 -2.25
C SER A 33 -11.84 6.07 -2.99
N PRO A 34 -11.90 4.85 -3.57
CA PRO A 34 -13.09 4.42 -4.27
C PRO A 34 -14.32 4.31 -3.36
N MET A 35 -14.15 3.96 -2.09
CA MET A 35 -15.28 3.89 -1.16
C MET A 35 -15.83 5.27 -0.82
N LEU A 36 -14.99 6.28 -0.57
CA LEU A 36 -15.43 7.65 -0.32
C LEU A 36 -16.11 8.27 -1.54
N ILE A 37 -15.57 8.04 -2.73
CA ILE A 37 -16.14 8.52 -3.99
C ILE A 37 -17.52 7.89 -4.23
N THR A 38 -17.61 6.57 -4.13
CA THR A 38 -18.83 5.82 -4.50
C THR A 38 -19.96 6.02 -3.49
N PHE A 39 -19.69 5.95 -2.19
CA PHE A 39 -20.73 5.95 -1.16
C PHE A 39 -21.01 7.31 -0.54
N LEU A 40 -20.02 8.19 -0.49
CA LEU A 40 -20.19 9.53 0.06
C LEU A 40 -20.25 10.61 -1.02
N GLY A 41 -20.09 10.27 -2.30
CA GLY A 41 -20.08 11.23 -3.41
C GLY A 41 -18.95 12.25 -3.31
N MET A 42 -17.85 11.89 -2.63
CA MET A 42 -16.73 12.80 -2.40
C MET A 42 -15.96 13.07 -3.70
N GLU A 43 -15.47 14.29 -3.83
CA GLU A 43 -14.61 14.68 -4.95
C GLU A 43 -13.35 13.82 -4.98
N PRO A 44 -12.97 13.21 -6.16
CA PRO A 44 -11.90 12.21 -6.24
C PRO A 44 -10.56 12.69 -5.70
N TYR A 45 -10.17 13.92 -6.00
CA TYR A 45 -8.88 14.47 -5.56
C TYR A 45 -8.80 14.57 -4.03
N MET A 46 -9.90 15.00 -3.39
CA MET A 46 -10.00 15.10 -1.94
C MET A 46 -10.05 13.72 -1.27
N ALA A 47 -10.77 12.77 -1.87
CA ALA A 47 -10.81 11.38 -1.38
C ALA A 47 -9.42 10.73 -1.38
N VAL A 48 -8.61 10.98 -2.41
CA VAL A 48 -7.22 10.50 -2.46
C VAL A 48 -6.36 11.16 -1.38
N GLY A 49 -6.50 12.46 -1.15
CA GLY A 49 -5.79 13.18 -0.08
C GLY A 49 -6.08 12.59 1.32
N ILE A 50 -7.36 12.33 1.62
CA ILE A 50 -7.79 11.67 2.87
C ILE A 50 -7.19 10.27 2.97
N ALA A 51 -7.22 9.51 1.90
CA ALA A 51 -6.71 8.15 1.89
C ALA A 51 -5.18 8.09 2.10
N LEU A 52 -4.43 8.95 1.42
CA LEU A 52 -2.98 9.04 1.59
C LEU A 52 -2.59 9.49 2.99
N SER A 53 -3.29 10.47 3.57
CA SER A 53 -3.02 10.90 4.94
C SER A 53 -3.34 9.82 5.98
N SER A 54 -4.38 9.02 5.74
CA SER A 54 -4.70 7.84 6.55
C SER A 54 -3.60 6.78 6.44
N ASP A 55 -3.04 6.61 5.25
CA ASP A 55 -1.95 5.67 4.98
C ASP A 55 -0.66 6.03 5.71
N VAL A 56 -0.36 7.31 5.88
CA VAL A 56 0.84 7.77 6.62
C VAL A 56 0.91 7.13 8.00
N LEU A 57 -0.14 7.28 8.80
CA LEU A 57 -0.16 6.77 10.18
C LEU A 57 -0.31 5.24 10.22
N ALA A 58 -1.10 4.66 9.32
CA ALA A 58 -1.25 3.22 9.21
C ALA A 58 0.06 2.53 8.82
N SER A 59 0.77 3.08 7.84
CA SER A 59 2.07 2.58 7.41
C SER A 59 3.14 2.79 8.47
N ALA A 60 3.15 3.95 9.16
CA ALA A 60 4.09 4.23 10.24
C ALA A 60 3.94 3.27 11.41
N ILE A 61 2.71 3.01 11.90
CA ILE A 61 2.49 2.07 13.01
C ILE A 61 2.79 0.63 12.60
N SER A 62 2.51 0.27 11.35
CA SER A 62 2.88 -1.03 10.78
C SER A 62 4.41 -1.17 10.70
N ALA A 63 5.12 -0.19 10.14
CA ALA A 63 6.57 -0.16 10.06
C ALA A 63 7.23 -0.27 11.45
N TYR A 64 6.72 0.48 12.42
CA TYR A 64 7.17 0.38 13.82
C TYR A 64 6.97 -1.04 14.37
N THR A 65 5.81 -1.65 14.13
CA THR A 65 5.48 -3.00 14.62
C THR A 65 6.39 -4.05 13.97
N TYR A 66 6.63 -3.97 12.67
CA TYR A 66 7.56 -4.86 11.97
C TYR A 66 9.01 -4.62 12.40
N GLY A 67 9.42 -3.36 12.57
CA GLY A 67 10.76 -2.99 13.05
C GLY A 67 11.06 -3.53 14.45
N LYS A 68 10.11 -3.41 15.40
CA LYS A 68 10.23 -3.97 16.74
C LYS A 68 10.43 -5.49 16.73
N ASN A 69 9.86 -6.18 15.74
CA ASN A 69 10.01 -7.63 15.55
C ASN A 69 11.20 -8.01 14.64
N LYS A 70 12.11 -7.06 14.35
CA LYS A 70 13.28 -7.23 13.46
C LYS A 70 12.93 -7.68 12.04
N ASN A 71 11.74 -7.34 11.58
CA ASN A 71 11.22 -7.63 10.24
C ASN A 71 11.18 -6.35 9.38
N LEU A 72 12.26 -5.58 9.39
CA LEU A 72 12.43 -4.33 8.64
C LEU A 72 13.89 -4.18 8.21
N ASP A 73 14.12 -4.03 6.91
CA ASP A 73 15.43 -3.68 6.36
C ASP A 73 15.53 -2.16 6.16
N VAL A 74 15.90 -1.45 7.22
CA VAL A 74 15.97 0.02 7.19
C VAL A 74 16.98 0.52 6.17
N LYS A 75 18.18 -0.07 6.12
CA LYS A 75 19.27 0.39 5.27
C LYS A 75 18.90 0.35 3.78
N ASN A 76 18.49 -0.82 3.31
CA ASN A 76 18.10 -0.97 1.90
C ASN A 76 16.74 -0.32 1.62
N GLY A 77 15.87 -0.23 2.63
CA GLY A 77 14.61 0.51 2.58
C GLY A 77 14.82 2.00 2.30
N ILE A 78 15.79 2.66 2.97
CA ILE A 78 16.12 4.07 2.70
C ILE A 78 16.66 4.25 1.28
N ILE A 79 17.58 3.37 0.84
CA ILE A 79 18.15 3.43 -0.52
C ILE A 79 17.04 3.28 -1.56
N MET A 80 16.15 2.30 -1.37
CA MET A 80 15.01 2.08 -2.25
C MET A 80 14.03 3.25 -2.20
N MET A 81 13.73 3.80 -1.02
CA MET A 81 12.83 4.94 -0.83
C MET A 81 13.29 6.17 -1.61
N ILE A 82 14.57 6.52 -1.54
CA ILE A 82 15.13 7.64 -2.30
C ILE A 82 14.92 7.41 -3.81
N SER A 83 15.22 6.20 -4.30
CA SER A 83 15.03 5.84 -5.70
C SER A 83 13.55 5.90 -6.09
N VAL A 84 12.65 5.38 -5.24
CA VAL A 84 11.19 5.44 -5.45
C VAL A 84 10.71 6.87 -5.54
N LEU A 85 11.06 7.74 -4.59
CA LEU A 85 10.61 9.13 -4.57
C LEU A 85 11.06 9.90 -5.82
N LEU A 86 12.33 9.77 -6.22
CA LEU A 86 12.86 10.42 -7.41
C LEU A 86 12.15 9.97 -8.69
N PHE A 87 11.98 8.66 -8.86
CA PHE A 87 11.37 8.12 -10.08
C PHE A 87 9.84 8.17 -10.10
N THR A 88 9.20 8.37 -8.95
CA THR A 88 7.76 8.69 -8.89
C THR A 88 7.48 10.02 -9.61
N VAL A 89 8.34 11.02 -9.46
CA VAL A 89 8.21 12.29 -10.19
C VAL A 89 8.30 12.07 -11.71
N VAL A 90 9.28 11.25 -12.14
CA VAL A 90 9.45 10.91 -13.57
C VAL A 90 8.22 10.15 -14.09
N GLY A 91 7.75 9.14 -13.35
CA GLY A 91 6.57 8.36 -13.71
C GLY A 91 5.30 9.22 -13.79
N SER A 92 5.10 10.14 -12.84
CA SER A 92 3.98 11.08 -12.85
C SER A 92 4.03 12.03 -14.04
N TYR A 93 5.21 12.50 -14.40
CA TYR A 93 5.39 13.33 -15.60
C TYR A 93 5.02 12.55 -16.88
N VAL A 94 5.50 11.34 -17.03
CA VAL A 94 5.13 10.48 -18.17
C VAL A 94 3.63 10.16 -18.18
N SER A 95 3.04 9.94 -17.01
CA SER A 95 1.59 9.72 -16.85
C SER A 95 0.76 10.90 -17.35
N SER A 96 1.22 12.13 -17.13
CA SER A 96 0.51 13.32 -17.62
C SER A 96 0.41 13.43 -19.14
N LEU A 97 1.24 12.67 -19.86
CA LEU A 97 1.25 12.63 -21.34
C LEU A 97 0.34 11.53 -21.91
N VAL A 98 -0.28 10.69 -21.07
CA VAL A 98 -1.09 9.53 -21.50
C VAL A 98 -2.53 9.64 -20.96
N PRO A 99 -3.57 9.26 -21.74
CA PRO A 99 -4.96 9.30 -21.28
C PRO A 99 -5.19 8.46 -20.01
N SER A 100 -5.89 9.01 -19.02
CA SER A 100 -6.03 8.49 -17.66
C SER A 100 -6.86 7.20 -17.50
N THR A 101 -7.62 6.80 -18.51
CA THR A 101 -8.60 5.71 -18.43
C THR A 101 -8.01 4.31 -18.28
N THR A 102 -6.74 4.11 -18.65
CA THR A 102 -6.09 2.79 -18.66
C THR A 102 -5.43 2.42 -17.33
N MET A 103 -5.11 3.41 -16.50
CA MET A 103 -4.20 3.24 -15.36
C MET A 103 -4.86 2.64 -14.12
N GLY A 104 -6.08 3.06 -13.78
CA GLY A 104 -6.78 2.58 -12.57
C GLY A 104 -7.05 1.07 -12.58
N ASN A 105 -7.48 0.55 -13.72
CA ASN A 105 -7.80 -0.87 -13.88
C ASN A 105 -6.59 -1.78 -13.74
N PHE A 106 -5.40 -1.34 -14.16
CA PHE A 106 -4.15 -2.11 -14.05
C PHE A 106 -3.77 -2.39 -12.60
N SER A 107 -3.85 -1.37 -11.75
CA SER A 107 -3.50 -1.49 -10.31
C SER A 107 -4.40 -2.50 -9.59
N VAL A 108 -5.70 -2.44 -9.85
CA VAL A 108 -6.69 -3.36 -9.25
C VAL A 108 -6.48 -4.79 -9.72
N PHE A 109 -6.25 -4.99 -11.01
CA PHE A 109 -5.97 -6.30 -11.59
C PHE A 109 -4.70 -6.92 -11.00
N MET A 110 -3.63 -6.12 -10.83
CA MET A 110 -2.39 -6.58 -10.21
C MET A 110 -2.57 -6.96 -8.74
N THR A 111 -3.45 -6.27 -7.99
CA THR A 111 -3.81 -6.64 -6.62
C THR A 111 -4.38 -8.05 -6.56
N PHE A 112 -5.37 -8.30 -7.39
CA PHE A 112 -6.05 -9.59 -7.48
C PHE A 112 -5.07 -10.72 -7.85
N LEU A 113 -4.25 -10.51 -8.89
CA LEU A 113 -3.23 -11.49 -9.31
C LEU A 113 -2.20 -11.78 -8.20
N LEU A 114 -1.77 -10.74 -7.48
CA LEU A 114 -0.84 -10.90 -6.38
C LEU A 114 -1.46 -11.72 -5.24
N GLY A 115 -2.73 -11.49 -4.93
CA GLY A 115 -3.48 -12.30 -3.96
C GLY A 115 -3.51 -13.77 -4.34
N ILE A 116 -3.87 -14.08 -5.58
CA ILE A 116 -3.86 -15.45 -6.11
C ILE A 116 -2.45 -16.06 -6.01
N LYS A 117 -1.41 -15.30 -6.39
CA LYS A 117 -0.02 -15.75 -6.29
C LYS A 117 0.35 -16.21 -4.88
N PHE A 118 -0.01 -15.44 -3.84
CA PHE A 118 0.31 -15.81 -2.45
C PHE A 118 -0.42 -17.06 -1.97
N ILE A 119 -1.61 -17.33 -2.52
CA ILE A 119 -2.37 -18.56 -2.21
C ILE A 119 -1.75 -19.76 -2.94
N VAL A 120 -1.50 -19.64 -4.24
CA VAL A 120 -1.06 -20.75 -5.11
C VAL A 120 0.44 -21.01 -4.97
N LYS A 121 1.26 -19.95 -4.93
CA LYS A 121 2.72 -20.03 -4.82
C LYS A 121 3.20 -19.17 -3.66
N PRO A 122 3.08 -19.66 -2.41
CA PRO A 122 3.45 -18.91 -1.22
C PRO A 122 4.96 -18.54 -1.22
N VAL A 123 5.27 -17.40 -0.63
CA VAL A 123 6.65 -16.97 -0.39
C VAL A 123 7.18 -17.71 0.83
N MET A 124 8.08 -18.65 0.61
CA MET A 124 8.69 -19.48 1.65
C MET A 124 10.16 -19.14 1.87
N THR A 125 10.64 -18.01 1.35
CA THR A 125 11.99 -17.52 1.60
C THR A 125 12.18 -17.32 3.10
N THR A 126 13.24 -17.92 3.66
CA THR A 126 13.60 -17.75 5.06
C THR A 126 14.48 -16.51 5.24
N LYS A 127 14.55 -16.01 6.47
CA LYS A 127 15.38 -14.86 6.80
C LYS A 127 16.86 -15.14 6.55
N GLU A 128 17.32 -16.35 6.87
CA GLU A 128 18.68 -16.81 6.65
C GLU A 128 19.02 -16.84 5.14
N ALA A 129 18.10 -17.31 4.32
CA ALA A 129 18.27 -17.30 2.85
C ALA A 129 18.34 -15.87 2.30
N MET A 130 17.50 -14.99 2.82
CA MET A 130 17.54 -13.57 2.48
C MET A 130 18.88 -12.93 2.88
N GLU A 131 19.42 -13.22 4.06
CA GLU A 131 20.66 -12.63 4.57
C GLU A 131 21.93 -13.11 3.86
N ARG A 132 21.89 -14.25 3.17
CA ARG A 132 23.02 -14.77 2.36
C ARG A 132 23.34 -13.93 1.12
N VAL A 133 22.43 -13.05 0.68
CA VAL A 133 22.66 -12.17 -0.45
C VAL A 133 23.71 -11.11 -0.08
N SER A 134 24.77 -10.96 -0.89
CA SER A 134 25.83 -10.01 -0.59
C SER A 134 25.30 -8.57 -0.52
N ALA A 135 25.86 -7.78 0.41
CA ALA A 135 25.41 -6.40 0.66
C ALA A 135 25.47 -5.53 -0.61
N LYS A 136 26.54 -5.68 -1.42
CA LYS A 136 26.69 -4.95 -2.70
C LYS A 136 25.57 -5.28 -3.69
N LYS A 137 25.25 -6.58 -3.84
CA LYS A 137 24.18 -7.03 -4.73
C LYS A 137 22.83 -6.48 -4.27
N ARG A 138 22.56 -6.50 -2.96
CA ARG A 138 21.32 -6.00 -2.37
C ARG A 138 21.13 -4.49 -2.60
N VAL A 139 22.18 -3.69 -2.43
CA VAL A 139 22.15 -2.25 -2.70
C VAL A 139 21.82 -1.98 -4.18
N ILE A 140 22.50 -2.66 -5.11
CA ILE A 140 22.24 -2.49 -6.55
C ILE A 140 20.79 -2.88 -6.87
N GLN A 141 20.33 -4.02 -6.37
CA GLN A 141 18.95 -4.47 -6.55
C GLN A 141 17.94 -3.48 -5.96
N SER A 142 18.21 -2.91 -4.77
CA SER A 142 17.34 -1.91 -4.14
C SER A 142 17.22 -0.65 -4.99
N ILE A 143 18.32 -0.18 -5.59
CA ILE A 143 18.30 0.98 -6.50
C ILE A 143 17.48 0.65 -7.76
N VAL A 144 17.83 -0.43 -8.46
CA VAL A 144 17.15 -0.81 -9.72
C VAL A 144 15.66 -1.04 -9.50
N CYS A 145 15.30 -1.80 -8.46
CA CYS A 145 13.90 -2.04 -8.13
C CYS A 145 13.19 -0.79 -7.63
N GLY A 146 13.88 0.07 -6.88
CA GLY A 146 13.34 1.37 -6.47
C GLY A 146 13.01 2.27 -7.66
N VAL A 147 13.87 2.30 -8.66
CA VAL A 147 13.61 3.00 -9.94
C VAL A 147 12.36 2.45 -10.64
N MET A 148 12.26 1.13 -10.78
CA MET A 148 11.10 0.49 -11.40
C MET A 148 9.80 0.75 -10.61
N ILE A 149 9.85 0.57 -9.30
CA ILE A 149 8.68 0.81 -8.43
C ILE A 149 8.28 2.28 -8.49
N GLY A 150 9.23 3.20 -8.35
CA GLY A 150 8.97 4.63 -8.40
C GLY A 150 8.31 5.04 -9.72
N PHE A 151 8.85 4.58 -10.83
CA PHE A 151 8.25 4.83 -12.14
C PHE A 151 6.82 4.31 -12.23
N ILE A 152 6.58 3.05 -11.82
CA ILE A 152 5.23 2.44 -11.82
C ILE A 152 4.30 3.19 -10.87
N CYS A 153 4.77 3.54 -9.66
CA CYS A 153 3.98 4.30 -8.68
C CYS A 153 3.55 5.65 -9.22
N GLY A 154 4.46 6.38 -9.83
CA GLY A 154 4.18 7.67 -10.43
C GLY A 154 3.27 7.56 -11.66
N PHE A 155 3.49 6.53 -12.47
CA PHE A 155 2.72 6.32 -13.70
C PHE A 155 1.29 5.83 -13.42
N VAL A 156 1.11 4.88 -12.49
CA VAL A 156 -0.19 4.24 -12.20
C VAL A 156 -0.94 4.94 -11.05
N GLY A 157 -0.25 5.71 -10.21
CA GLY A 157 -0.81 6.34 -9.02
C GLY A 157 -0.84 5.39 -7.81
N ALA A 158 -1.97 5.27 -7.12
CA ALA A 158 -2.13 4.60 -5.81
C ALA A 158 -1.74 3.10 -5.73
N GLY A 159 -1.30 2.47 -6.82
CA GLY A 159 -0.97 1.03 -6.86
C GLY A 159 0.41 0.63 -6.37
N GLY A 160 1.24 1.59 -5.95
CA GLY A 160 2.67 1.36 -5.69
C GLY A 160 3.01 0.37 -4.59
N GLY A 161 2.27 0.34 -3.51
CA GLY A 161 2.56 -0.53 -2.36
C GLY A 161 2.54 -2.02 -2.69
N MET A 162 1.59 -2.46 -3.51
CA MET A 162 1.46 -3.86 -3.91
C MET A 162 2.55 -4.30 -4.87
N MET A 163 2.91 -3.44 -5.82
CA MET A 163 4.04 -3.69 -6.72
C MET A 163 5.34 -3.79 -5.92
N MET A 164 5.48 -3.00 -4.86
CA MET A 164 6.62 -3.07 -3.95
C MET A 164 6.72 -4.43 -3.27
N LEU A 165 5.62 -4.95 -2.70
CA LEU A 165 5.60 -6.27 -2.09
C LEU A 165 5.96 -7.38 -3.10
N LEU A 166 5.41 -7.31 -4.32
CA LEU A 166 5.73 -8.24 -5.41
C LEU A 166 7.22 -8.23 -5.73
N ILE A 167 7.80 -7.07 -5.89
CA ILE A 167 9.22 -6.91 -6.26
C ILE A 167 10.12 -7.35 -5.11
N LEU A 168 9.84 -6.92 -3.88
CA LEU A 168 10.62 -7.33 -2.70
C LEU A 168 10.64 -8.86 -2.54
N THR A 169 9.49 -9.52 -2.71
CA THR A 169 9.40 -10.97 -2.52
C THR A 169 9.89 -11.78 -3.71
N SER A 170 9.62 -11.34 -4.95
CA SER A 170 9.86 -12.14 -6.16
C SER A 170 11.19 -11.84 -6.84
N VAL A 171 11.67 -10.61 -6.74
CA VAL A 171 12.91 -10.16 -7.40
C VAL A 171 14.07 -10.08 -6.40
N LEU A 172 13.84 -9.43 -5.26
CA LEU A 172 14.87 -9.32 -4.22
C LEU A 172 14.96 -10.54 -3.30
N GLY A 173 13.97 -11.45 -3.36
CA GLY A 173 13.97 -12.66 -2.53
C GLY A 173 13.83 -12.39 -1.04
N TYR A 174 13.13 -11.32 -0.65
CA TYR A 174 12.87 -11.03 0.75
C TYR A 174 11.91 -12.06 1.36
N GLU A 175 12.13 -12.38 2.63
CA GLU A 175 11.15 -13.04 3.47
C GLU A 175 9.90 -12.15 3.54
N LEU A 176 8.71 -12.78 3.56
CA LEU A 176 7.45 -12.05 3.45
C LEU A 176 7.27 -10.97 4.53
N LYS A 177 7.60 -11.28 5.80
CA LYS A 177 7.48 -10.30 6.90
C LYS A 177 8.38 -9.10 6.69
N THR A 178 9.64 -9.34 6.31
CA THR A 178 10.61 -8.28 6.05
C THR A 178 10.24 -7.46 4.81
N ALA A 179 9.67 -8.11 3.79
CA ALA A 179 9.14 -7.43 2.62
C ALA A 179 7.99 -6.47 2.97
N VAL A 180 7.00 -6.94 3.74
CA VAL A 180 5.88 -6.09 4.20
C VAL A 180 6.40 -4.95 5.07
N GLY A 181 7.26 -5.24 6.07
CA GLY A 181 7.82 -4.21 6.95
C GLY A 181 8.58 -3.13 6.19
N THR A 182 9.41 -3.54 5.21
CA THR A 182 10.17 -2.59 4.38
C THR A 182 9.26 -1.80 3.43
N SER A 183 8.22 -2.44 2.87
CA SER A 183 7.22 -1.78 2.04
C SER A 183 6.48 -0.68 2.81
N VAL A 184 5.89 -0.99 3.98
CA VAL A 184 5.18 0.03 4.78
C VAL A 184 6.09 1.14 5.29
N PHE A 185 7.37 0.84 5.55
CA PHE A 185 8.35 1.88 5.89
C PHE A 185 8.51 2.89 4.74
N ILE A 186 8.73 2.42 3.52
CA ILE A 186 8.85 3.29 2.34
C ILE A 186 7.54 4.05 2.11
N MET A 187 6.40 3.36 2.24
CA MET A 187 5.08 3.95 2.05
C MET A 187 4.76 5.06 3.03
N THR A 188 5.27 5.02 4.26
CA THR A 188 5.10 6.12 5.22
C THR A 188 5.54 7.45 4.61
N PHE A 189 6.68 7.48 3.95
CA PHE A 189 7.24 8.70 3.37
C PHE A 189 6.59 9.06 2.02
N THR A 190 6.31 8.08 1.17
CA THR A 190 5.63 8.34 -0.11
C THR A 190 4.20 8.80 0.09
N ALA A 191 3.46 8.22 1.03
CA ALA A 191 2.11 8.65 1.38
C ALA A 191 2.11 10.04 2.03
N PHE A 192 3.10 10.35 2.88
CA PHE A 192 3.24 11.69 3.46
C PHE A 192 3.44 12.75 2.38
N THR A 193 4.37 12.54 1.47
CA THR A 193 4.62 13.44 0.35
C THR A 193 3.35 13.63 -0.50
N GLY A 194 2.65 12.54 -0.80
CA GLY A 194 1.39 12.59 -1.55
C GLY A 194 0.30 13.34 -0.80
N ALA A 195 0.09 13.07 0.49
CA ALA A 195 -0.94 13.73 1.30
C ALA A 195 -0.70 15.25 1.41
N VAL A 196 0.55 15.65 1.68
CA VAL A 196 0.92 17.08 1.74
C VAL A 196 0.65 17.76 0.39
N SER A 197 1.00 17.13 -0.73
CA SER A 197 0.75 17.68 -2.06
C SER A 197 -0.74 17.83 -2.35
N HIS A 198 -1.56 16.83 -2.00
CA HIS A 198 -3.00 16.88 -2.20
C HIS A 198 -3.67 17.99 -1.39
N PHE A 199 -3.31 18.14 -0.11
CA PHE A 199 -3.91 19.18 0.73
C PHE A 199 -3.38 20.60 0.39
N ALA A 200 -2.15 20.72 -0.06
CA ALA A 200 -1.61 21.99 -0.48
C ALA A 200 -2.28 22.53 -1.76
N ILE A 201 -2.72 21.64 -2.64
CA ILE A 201 -3.35 21.99 -3.93
C ILE A 201 -4.87 22.02 -3.82
N GLY A 202 -5.47 20.99 -3.18
CA GLY A 202 -6.93 20.78 -3.12
C GLY A 202 -7.62 21.42 -1.91
N GLY A 203 -6.86 22.01 -0.98
CA GLY A 203 -7.41 22.56 0.26
C GLY A 203 -7.67 21.52 1.35
N MET A 204 -8.33 21.97 2.44
CA MET A 204 -8.55 21.10 3.61
C MET A 204 -9.71 20.12 3.40
N PRO A 205 -9.58 18.87 3.88
CA PRO A 205 -10.63 17.86 3.76
C PRO A 205 -11.79 18.12 4.73
N ASP A 206 -12.91 17.37 4.53
CA ASP A 206 -13.91 17.22 5.59
C ASP A 206 -13.25 16.55 6.81
N TRP A 207 -13.16 17.32 7.90
CA TRP A 207 -12.44 16.91 9.12
C TRP A 207 -13.03 15.65 9.74
N THR A 208 -14.35 15.46 9.68
CA THR A 208 -15.01 14.30 10.29
C THR A 208 -14.67 13.03 9.52
N VAL A 209 -14.81 13.06 8.19
CA VAL A 209 -14.47 11.92 7.34
C VAL A 209 -12.98 11.60 7.45
N TRP A 210 -12.13 12.63 7.44
CA TRP A 210 -10.68 12.45 7.55
C TRP A 210 -10.28 11.78 8.86
N ILE A 211 -10.72 12.31 10.01
CA ILE A 211 -10.39 11.76 11.33
C ILE A 211 -10.88 10.32 11.47
N LEU A 212 -12.12 10.02 11.03
CA LEU A 212 -12.67 8.67 11.09
C LEU A 212 -11.84 7.70 10.21
N CYS A 213 -11.50 8.07 8.99
CA CYS A 213 -10.64 7.25 8.11
C CYS A 213 -9.29 6.98 8.75
N VAL A 214 -8.64 8.02 9.30
CA VAL A 214 -7.33 7.88 9.97
C VAL A 214 -7.42 6.92 11.16
N LEU A 215 -8.40 7.11 12.03
CA LEU A 215 -8.55 6.30 13.25
C LEU A 215 -8.84 4.82 12.92
N PHE A 216 -9.79 4.55 12.02
CA PHE A 216 -10.13 3.18 11.66
C PHE A 216 -8.99 2.50 10.91
N THR A 217 -8.33 3.19 9.97
CA THR A 217 -7.20 2.62 9.25
C THR A 217 -6.03 2.31 10.17
N LEU A 218 -5.70 3.23 11.07
CA LEU A 218 -4.64 3.06 12.07
C LEU A 218 -4.90 1.85 12.98
N LEU A 219 -6.13 1.73 13.49
CA LEU A 219 -6.54 0.62 14.36
C LEU A 219 -6.35 -0.73 13.68
N TRP A 220 -6.91 -0.89 12.48
CA TRP A 220 -6.86 -2.15 11.75
C TRP A 220 -5.46 -2.47 11.21
N ALA A 221 -4.69 -1.47 10.80
CA ALA A 221 -3.30 -1.66 10.40
C ALA A 221 -2.44 -2.17 11.56
N ARG A 222 -2.61 -1.62 12.76
CA ARG A 222 -1.93 -2.10 13.96
C ARG A 222 -2.30 -3.54 14.30
N ILE A 223 -3.59 -3.88 14.29
CA ILE A 223 -4.08 -5.25 14.54
C ILE A 223 -3.47 -6.20 13.52
N ALA A 224 -3.54 -5.86 12.24
CA ALA A 224 -3.00 -6.67 11.15
C ALA A 224 -1.49 -6.87 11.29
N ALA A 225 -0.72 -5.81 11.54
CA ALA A 225 0.73 -5.89 11.68
C ALA A 225 1.16 -6.73 12.89
N VAL A 226 0.47 -6.61 14.03
CA VAL A 226 0.74 -7.44 15.21
C VAL A 226 0.47 -8.91 14.93
N PHE A 227 -0.67 -9.24 14.31
CA PHE A 227 -1.02 -10.60 13.93
C PHE A 227 -0.02 -11.16 12.90
N ALA A 228 0.30 -10.41 11.86
CA ALA A 228 1.24 -10.81 10.81
C ALA A 228 2.62 -11.19 11.37
N ASN A 229 3.12 -10.43 12.35
CA ASN A 229 4.41 -10.71 12.97
C ASN A 229 4.40 -11.99 13.84
N LYS A 230 3.24 -12.35 14.42
CA LYS A 230 3.07 -13.59 15.20
C LYS A 230 2.75 -14.81 14.33
N ALA A 231 2.19 -14.61 13.14
CA ALA A 231 1.76 -15.69 12.26
C ALA A 231 2.95 -16.50 11.70
N THR A 232 2.70 -17.79 11.43
CA THR A 232 3.66 -18.62 10.68
C THR A 232 3.74 -18.15 9.22
N PRO A 233 4.84 -18.41 8.49
CA PRO A 233 4.96 -18.03 7.08
C PRO A 233 3.81 -18.55 6.22
N LYS A 234 3.36 -19.78 6.46
CA LYS A 234 2.24 -20.40 5.73
C LYS A 234 0.91 -19.66 6.00
N THR A 235 0.63 -19.37 7.27
CA THR A 235 -0.58 -18.64 7.68
C THR A 235 -0.56 -17.20 7.12
N LEU A 236 0.58 -16.54 7.22
CA LEU A 236 0.72 -15.18 6.71
C LEU A 236 0.48 -15.10 5.19
N ASN A 237 1.11 -15.99 4.40
CA ASN A 237 0.87 -16.05 2.96
C ASN A 237 -0.62 -16.25 2.64
N ARG A 238 -1.28 -17.18 3.33
CA ARG A 238 -2.71 -17.46 3.11
C ARG A 238 -3.58 -16.27 3.46
N VAL A 239 -3.39 -15.66 4.63
CA VAL A 239 -4.17 -14.49 5.08
C VAL A 239 -3.93 -13.30 4.16
N THR A 240 -2.67 -12.99 3.85
CA THR A 240 -2.32 -11.92 2.90
C THR A 240 -2.97 -12.16 1.54
N GLY A 241 -2.88 -13.39 1.02
CA GLY A 241 -3.49 -13.74 -0.28
C GLY A 241 -5.00 -13.58 -0.28
N VAL A 242 -5.70 -14.09 0.74
CA VAL A 242 -7.17 -13.96 0.87
C VAL A 242 -7.59 -12.50 0.97
N ILE A 243 -6.92 -11.71 1.80
CA ILE A 243 -7.21 -10.27 1.95
C ILE A 243 -7.03 -9.55 0.61
N LEU A 244 -5.94 -9.80 -0.11
CA LEU A 244 -5.69 -9.17 -1.40
C LEU A 244 -6.72 -9.57 -2.47
N VAL A 245 -7.16 -10.84 -2.49
CA VAL A 245 -8.22 -11.30 -3.41
C VAL A 245 -9.54 -10.60 -3.09
N ILE A 246 -9.93 -10.57 -1.81
CA ILE A 246 -11.18 -9.89 -1.40
C ILE A 246 -11.12 -8.40 -1.75
N LEU A 247 -10.03 -7.72 -1.38
CA LEU A 247 -9.87 -6.29 -1.69
C LEU A 247 -9.83 -6.03 -3.20
N GLY A 248 -9.16 -6.90 -3.97
CA GLY A 248 -9.15 -6.82 -5.43
C GLY A 248 -10.56 -6.93 -6.02
N ILE A 249 -11.37 -7.89 -5.56
CA ILE A 249 -12.77 -8.04 -5.99
C ILE A 249 -13.60 -6.83 -5.61
N VAL A 250 -13.50 -6.37 -4.35
CA VAL A 250 -14.25 -5.22 -3.83
C VAL A 250 -13.93 -3.97 -4.65
N VAL A 251 -12.65 -3.63 -4.84
CA VAL A 251 -12.25 -2.44 -5.59
C VAL A 251 -12.62 -2.56 -7.07
N MET A 252 -12.53 -3.76 -7.66
CA MET A 252 -12.95 -4.00 -9.05
C MET A 252 -14.46 -3.78 -9.23
N SER A 253 -15.27 -4.24 -8.28
CA SER A 253 -16.71 -4.02 -8.28
C SER A 253 -17.07 -2.53 -8.22
N PHE A 254 -16.36 -1.76 -7.39
CA PHE A 254 -16.57 -0.30 -7.34
C PHE A 254 -16.13 0.42 -8.61
N SER A 255 -14.97 0.04 -9.18
CA SER A 255 -14.49 0.60 -10.45
C SER A 255 -15.43 0.34 -11.62
N MET A 256 -16.21 -0.73 -11.60
CA MET A 256 -17.23 -1.04 -12.62
C MET A 256 -18.55 -0.31 -12.38
N SER A 257 -18.88 0.01 -11.13
CA SER A 257 -20.12 0.71 -10.76
C SER A 257 -20.06 2.23 -11.00
N THR A 258 -18.86 2.79 -11.15
CA THR A 258 -18.65 4.23 -11.37
C THR A 258 -18.45 4.61 -12.84
N LYS A 259 -18.58 3.66 -13.75
CA LYS A 259 -18.68 3.86 -15.21
C LYS A 259 -20.14 3.83 -15.66
#